data_572259cd26fde933c3e7fd31529d6eae
#
_entry.id   572259cd26fde933c3e7fd31529d6eae
#
_cell.length_a   1.000
_cell.length_b   1.000
_cell.length_c   1.000
_cell.angle_alpha   90.00
_cell.angle_beta   90.00
_cell.angle_gamma   90.00
#
_symmetry.space_group_name_H-M   'P 1'
#
loop_
_entity.id
_entity.type
_entity.pdbx_description
1 polymer ?
#
loop_
_entity_poly.entity_id
_entity_poly.type
_entity_poly.pdbx_seq_one_letter_code
_entity_poly.pdbx_strand_id
1 'polypeptide(L)'
;YYDEFKEKLTPFVNQTVELKVMREGELMSFSTEIVDSAFIGVSPYPYSLTELEKEGIYNTKTVHYSFFAAFPRGIEIAVEKLVNYYKQFKLMLNPETGAYKGMGGFATISKLFGPEWVWQNFWEKTAWISLVLAFMNLLPIPALDGGHVMFLLYEMITRRKPNEKLMEYAQIAGMILLLTFMLYANTDWLRF
;
A
#
# COMPACT_ATOMS: atom_id res chain seq x y z
N TYR A 1 15.82 13.80 -3.11
CA TYR A 1 14.71 13.52 -2.19
C TYR A 1 15.22 12.81 -0.93
N TYR A 2 14.36 12.48 0.05
CA TYR A 2 14.81 11.91 1.34
C TYR A 2 15.57 10.59 1.20
N ASP A 3 15.13 9.73 0.29
CA ASP A 3 15.78 8.44 0.01
C ASP A 3 17.17 8.64 -0.60
N GLU A 4 17.33 9.57 -1.54
CA GLU A 4 18.63 9.95 -2.11
C GLU A 4 19.57 10.55 -1.07
N PHE A 5 19.01 11.35 -0.15
CA PHE A 5 19.76 11.91 0.97
C PHE A 5 20.27 10.82 1.90
N LYS A 6 19.41 9.85 2.24
CA LYS A 6 19.77 8.69 3.06
C LYS A 6 20.84 7.83 2.38
N GLU A 7 20.72 7.59 1.08
CA GLU A 7 21.69 6.83 0.29
C GLU A 7 23.07 7.50 0.31
N LYS A 8 23.11 8.83 0.18
CA LYS A 8 24.37 9.62 0.28
C LYS A 8 25.00 9.61 1.65
N LEU A 9 24.23 9.42 2.72
CA LEU A 9 24.73 9.32 4.08
C LEU A 9 25.27 7.92 4.45
N THR A 10 24.82 6.88 3.74
CA THR A 10 25.21 5.49 4.02
C THR A 10 26.72 5.25 4.10
N PRO A 11 27.57 5.85 3.25
CA PRO A 11 29.03 5.67 3.34
C PRO A 11 29.67 6.25 4.61
N PHE A 12 28.96 7.12 5.33
CA PHE A 12 29.45 7.84 6.51
C PHE A 12 28.91 7.29 7.84
N VAL A 13 28.31 6.10 7.82
CA VAL A 13 27.82 5.43 9.05
C VAL A 13 28.94 5.30 10.07
N ASN A 14 28.65 5.62 11.35
CA ASN A 14 29.58 5.70 12.47
C ASN A 14 30.66 6.80 12.31
N GLN A 15 30.39 7.83 11.52
CA GLN A 15 31.25 9.00 11.41
C GLN A 15 30.48 10.27 11.77
N THR A 16 31.20 11.25 12.29
CA THR A 16 30.64 12.59 12.54
C THR A 16 30.72 13.40 11.26
N VAL A 17 29.57 13.91 10.80
CA VAL A 17 29.45 14.76 9.60
C VAL A 17 28.95 16.14 9.97
N GLU A 18 29.40 17.15 9.22
CA GLU A 18 28.87 18.51 9.31
C GLU A 18 27.75 18.68 8.29
N LEU A 19 26.54 18.91 8.77
CA LEU A 19 25.36 19.20 7.95
C LEU A 19 25.17 20.71 7.87
N LYS A 20 25.14 21.24 6.65
CA LYS A 20 24.79 22.64 6.39
C LYS A 20 23.36 22.69 5.90
N VAL A 21 22.48 23.33 6.66
CA VAL A 21 21.07 23.49 6.34
C VAL A 21 20.71 24.97 6.21
N MET A 22 19.85 25.28 5.29
CA MET A 22 19.28 26.62 5.14
C MET A 22 17.95 26.67 5.89
N ARG A 23 17.85 27.57 6.88
CA ARG A 23 16.64 27.79 7.65
C ARG A 23 16.32 29.28 7.65
N GLU A 24 15.14 29.67 7.21
CA GLU A 24 14.68 31.07 7.15
C GLU A 24 15.65 32.00 6.39
N GLY A 25 16.37 31.47 5.39
CA GLY A 25 17.36 32.20 4.61
C GLY A 25 18.76 32.25 5.22
N GLU A 26 18.97 31.72 6.43
CA GLU A 26 20.27 31.65 7.09
C GLU A 26 20.87 30.26 6.96
N LEU A 27 22.18 30.19 6.75
CA LEU A 27 22.93 28.96 6.67
C LEU A 27 23.37 28.55 8.08
N MET A 28 22.86 27.42 8.56
CA MET A 28 23.23 26.84 9.85
C MET A 28 24.04 25.57 9.66
N SER A 29 25.08 25.38 10.47
CA SER A 29 25.92 24.18 10.49
C SER A 29 25.64 23.36 11.75
N PHE A 30 25.37 22.06 11.56
CA PHE A 30 25.16 21.10 12.64
C PHE A 30 26.14 19.94 12.49
N SER A 31 26.80 19.60 13.58
CA SER A 31 27.66 18.40 13.64
C SER A 31 26.82 17.26 14.25
N THR A 32 26.69 16.15 13.53
CA THR A 32 25.96 14.98 14.01
C THR A 32 26.68 13.70 13.64
N GLU A 33 26.56 12.70 14.50
CA GLU A 33 27.05 11.35 14.23
C GLU A 33 25.98 10.56 13.49
N ILE A 34 26.37 9.88 12.41
CA ILE A 34 25.46 9.04 11.65
C ILE A 34 25.44 7.66 12.29
N VAL A 35 24.34 7.33 12.97
CA VAL A 35 24.10 6.00 13.55
C VAL A 35 23.61 5.00 12.49
N ASP A 36 23.52 3.73 12.88
CA ASP A 36 23.04 2.63 12.03
C ASP A 36 21.86 3.02 11.13
N SER A 37 21.89 2.54 9.90
CA SER A 37 20.90 2.81 8.84
C SER A 37 20.92 4.24 8.26
N ALA A 38 22.03 4.99 8.40
CA ALA A 38 22.13 6.38 7.94
C ALA A 38 21.04 7.29 8.52
N PHE A 39 20.66 7.07 9.78
CA PHE A 39 19.65 7.83 10.48
C PHE A 39 20.29 8.97 11.26
N ILE A 40 19.84 10.20 11.03
CA ILE A 40 20.32 11.43 11.69
C ILE A 40 19.23 12.11 12.54
N GLY A 41 18.17 11.41 12.85
CA GLY A 41 17.04 11.97 13.64
C GLY A 41 16.17 12.98 12.90
N VAL A 42 16.32 13.13 11.58
CA VAL A 42 15.50 14.00 10.74
C VAL A 42 14.39 13.17 10.10
N SER A 43 13.15 13.60 10.29
CA SER A 43 12.00 13.04 9.58
C SER A 43 11.53 14.03 8.53
N PRO A 44 11.24 13.60 7.29
CA PRO A 44 10.64 14.47 6.30
C PRO A 44 9.28 14.96 6.80
N TYR A 45 9.04 16.25 6.72
CA TYR A 45 7.71 16.79 7.00
C TYR A 45 6.78 16.38 5.86
N PRO A 46 5.67 15.71 6.14
CA PRO A 46 4.72 15.29 5.11
C PRO A 46 3.89 16.49 4.64
N TYR A 47 4.45 17.30 3.74
CA TYR A 47 3.71 18.37 3.12
C TYR A 47 2.48 17.85 2.38
N SER A 48 1.33 18.45 2.61
CA SER A 48 0.15 18.22 1.78
C SER A 48 0.35 18.83 0.39
N LEU A 49 -0.37 18.31 -0.61
CA LEU A 49 -0.30 18.89 -1.97
C LEU A 49 -0.67 20.38 -1.97
N THR A 50 -1.58 20.80 -1.10
CA THR A 50 -2.00 22.20 -0.94
C THR A 50 -0.87 23.08 -0.39
N GLU A 51 -0.06 22.57 0.53
CA GLU A 51 1.10 23.28 1.07
C GLU A 51 2.20 23.38 0.02
N LEU A 52 2.49 22.29 -0.71
CA LEU A 52 3.45 22.30 -1.81
C LEU A 52 3.06 23.25 -2.96
N GLU A 53 1.77 23.43 -3.20
CA GLU A 53 1.26 24.41 -4.16
C GLU A 53 1.44 25.83 -3.67
N LYS A 54 1.18 26.10 -2.39
CA LYS A 54 1.41 27.43 -1.78
C LYS A 54 2.89 27.84 -1.81
N GLU A 55 3.78 26.88 -1.61
CA GLU A 55 5.24 27.07 -1.70
C GLU A 55 5.74 27.15 -3.16
N GLY A 56 4.86 27.00 -4.16
CA GLY A 56 5.22 27.07 -5.57
C GLY A 56 6.06 25.90 -6.09
N ILE A 57 6.15 24.81 -5.30
CA ILE A 57 6.93 23.60 -5.65
C ILE A 57 6.18 22.76 -6.68
N TYR A 58 4.84 22.71 -6.58
CA TYR A 58 3.96 22.01 -7.51
C TYR A 58 2.84 22.92 -8.00
N ASN A 59 2.50 22.79 -9.27
CA ASN A 59 1.28 23.36 -9.84
C ASN A 59 0.24 22.24 -9.95
N THR A 60 -0.81 22.31 -9.16
CA THR A 60 -1.91 21.36 -9.22
C THR A 60 -2.94 21.82 -10.23
N LYS A 61 -3.47 20.89 -11.04
CA LYS A 61 -4.56 21.15 -11.96
C LYS A 61 -5.74 20.25 -11.61
N THR A 62 -6.81 20.87 -11.15
CA THR A 62 -8.07 20.14 -10.93
C THR A 62 -8.76 19.92 -12.26
N VAL A 63 -9.00 18.66 -12.61
CA VAL A 63 -9.73 18.27 -13.82
C VAL A 63 -11.16 17.90 -13.42
N HIS A 64 -12.12 18.65 -13.92
CA HIS A 64 -13.55 18.38 -13.71
C HIS A 64 -14.10 17.56 -14.86
N TYR A 65 -14.83 16.49 -14.53
CA TYR A 65 -15.53 15.66 -15.48
C TYR A 65 -17.04 15.87 -15.34
N SER A 66 -17.77 15.90 -16.46
CA SER A 66 -19.22 15.81 -16.42
C SER A 66 -19.65 14.44 -15.91
N PHE A 67 -20.88 14.31 -15.41
CA PHE A 67 -21.41 13.07 -14.84
C PHE A 67 -21.16 11.86 -15.76
N PHE A 68 -21.52 11.96 -17.04
CA PHE A 68 -21.33 10.86 -17.99
C PHE A 68 -19.86 10.60 -18.36
N ALA A 69 -19.02 11.63 -18.40
CA ALA A 69 -17.60 11.49 -18.68
C ALA A 69 -16.81 10.90 -17.49
N ALA A 70 -17.35 10.98 -16.28
CA ALA A 70 -16.73 10.42 -15.09
C ALA A 70 -16.71 8.88 -15.11
N PHE A 71 -17.71 8.21 -15.73
CA PHE A 71 -17.77 6.75 -15.77
C PHE A 71 -16.60 6.11 -16.54
N PRO A 72 -16.35 6.47 -17.83
CA PRO A 72 -15.22 5.88 -18.55
C PRO A 72 -13.88 6.20 -17.88
N ARG A 73 -13.72 7.41 -17.35
CA ARG A 73 -12.49 7.77 -16.61
C ARG A 73 -12.34 6.97 -15.31
N GLY A 74 -13.44 6.73 -14.59
CA GLY A 74 -13.46 5.89 -13.40
C GLY A 74 -13.06 4.45 -13.71
N ILE A 75 -13.55 3.87 -14.81
CA ILE A 75 -13.17 2.52 -15.25
C ILE A 75 -11.68 2.46 -15.61
N GLU A 76 -11.16 3.45 -16.33
CA GLU A 76 -9.75 3.54 -16.68
C GLU A 76 -8.85 3.54 -15.43
N ILE A 77 -9.17 4.39 -14.45
CA ILE A 77 -8.47 4.47 -13.16
C ILE A 77 -8.58 3.14 -12.40
N ALA A 78 -9.76 2.50 -12.40
CA ALA A 78 -9.97 1.22 -11.73
C ALA A 78 -9.10 0.12 -12.34
N VAL A 79 -9.03 0.02 -13.66
CA VAL A 79 -8.18 -0.95 -14.36
C VAL A 79 -6.70 -0.71 -14.08
N GLU A 80 -6.25 0.56 -14.12
CA GLU A 80 -4.87 0.91 -13.78
C GLU A 80 -4.52 0.51 -12.34
N LYS A 81 -5.41 0.78 -11.38
CA LYS A 81 -5.26 0.37 -9.98
C LYS A 81 -5.18 -1.15 -9.83
N LEU A 82 -6.05 -1.91 -10.50
CA LEU A 82 -6.03 -3.38 -10.46
C LEU A 82 -4.72 -3.95 -11.03
N VAL A 83 -4.21 -3.40 -12.12
CA VAL A 83 -2.90 -3.78 -12.67
C VAL A 83 -1.77 -3.51 -11.67
N ASN A 84 -1.83 -2.37 -10.98
CA ASN A 84 -0.85 -2.04 -9.95
C ASN A 84 -0.95 -2.97 -8.73
N TYR A 85 -2.15 -3.36 -8.31
CA TYR A 85 -2.34 -4.36 -7.23
C TYR A 85 -1.78 -5.72 -7.61
N TYR A 86 -1.98 -6.15 -8.84
CA TYR A 86 -1.36 -7.39 -9.33
C TYR A 86 0.18 -7.33 -9.25
N LYS A 87 0.78 -6.22 -9.67
CA LYS A 87 2.24 -6.02 -9.56
C LYS A 87 2.71 -6.02 -8.11
N GLN A 88 2.01 -5.30 -7.22
CA GLN A 88 2.32 -5.27 -5.79
C GLN A 88 2.18 -6.65 -5.15
N PHE A 89 1.12 -7.38 -5.47
CA PHE A 89 0.91 -8.74 -4.99
C PHE A 89 2.04 -9.67 -5.41
N LYS A 90 2.51 -9.56 -6.66
CA LYS A 90 3.67 -10.32 -7.14
C LYS A 90 4.96 -9.99 -6.35
N LEU A 91 5.16 -8.70 -6.01
CA LEU A 91 6.29 -8.28 -5.17
C LEU A 91 6.19 -8.83 -3.74
N MET A 92 4.98 -8.86 -3.17
CA MET A 92 4.76 -9.43 -1.83
C MET A 92 5.04 -10.93 -1.76
N LEU A 93 4.77 -11.68 -2.83
CA LEU A 93 5.08 -13.10 -2.91
C LEU A 93 6.56 -13.41 -3.08
N ASN A 94 7.39 -12.41 -3.40
CA ASN A 94 8.84 -12.59 -3.47
C ASN A 94 9.49 -12.19 -2.14
N PRO A 95 10.03 -13.17 -1.36
CA PRO A 95 10.65 -12.90 -0.06
C PRO A 95 11.85 -11.94 -0.13
N GLU A 96 12.57 -11.92 -1.26
CA GLU A 96 13.77 -11.09 -1.45
C GLU A 96 13.45 -9.59 -1.42
N THR A 97 12.24 -9.20 -1.82
CA THR A 97 11.83 -7.79 -1.84
C THR A 97 11.59 -7.21 -0.46
N GLY A 98 11.31 -8.05 0.53
CA GLY A 98 10.89 -7.63 1.87
C GLY A 98 9.54 -6.89 1.90
N ALA A 99 8.81 -6.82 0.78
CA ALA A 99 7.55 -6.07 0.66
C ALA A 99 6.47 -6.54 1.65
N TYR A 100 6.49 -7.80 2.06
CA TYR A 100 5.60 -8.36 3.06
C TYR A 100 5.74 -7.71 4.46
N LYS A 101 6.89 -7.08 4.75
CA LYS A 101 7.12 -6.38 6.03
C LYS A 101 6.34 -5.08 6.14
N GLY A 102 5.98 -4.48 5.01
CA GLY A 102 5.19 -3.26 4.94
C GLY A 102 3.67 -3.47 5.00
N MET A 103 3.21 -4.71 5.22
CA MET A 103 1.78 -4.97 5.38
C MET A 103 1.27 -4.40 6.69
N GLY A 104 0.24 -3.56 6.60
CA GLY A 104 -0.47 -3.02 7.74
C GLY A 104 -1.83 -3.68 7.95
N GLY A 105 -2.26 -3.74 9.20
CA GLY A 105 -3.58 -4.24 9.60
C GLY A 105 -4.64 -3.13 9.67
N PHE A 106 -5.71 -3.39 10.42
CA PHE A 106 -6.83 -2.45 10.60
C PHE A 106 -6.40 -1.11 11.18
N ALA A 107 -5.41 -1.10 12.09
CA ALA A 107 -4.88 0.13 12.67
C ALA A 107 -4.20 1.01 11.59
N THR A 108 -3.48 0.41 10.65
CA THR A 108 -2.88 1.13 9.53
C THR A 108 -3.95 1.65 8.57
N ILE A 109 -4.98 0.85 8.26
CA ILE A 109 -6.10 1.25 7.40
C ILE A 109 -6.86 2.44 8.03
N SER A 110 -7.10 2.42 9.35
CA SER A 110 -7.80 3.51 10.02
C SER A 110 -7.06 4.84 9.93
N LYS A 111 -5.74 4.84 9.96
CA LYS A 111 -4.90 6.03 9.81
C LYS A 111 -5.01 6.67 8.41
N LEU A 112 -5.45 5.92 7.40
CA LEU A 112 -5.64 6.46 6.04
C LEU A 112 -6.78 7.48 5.95
N PHE A 113 -7.74 7.43 6.88
CA PHE A 113 -8.89 8.36 6.85
C PHE A 113 -8.58 9.75 7.43
N GLY A 114 -7.47 9.89 8.16
CA GLY A 114 -7.09 11.15 8.78
C GLY A 114 -8.03 11.62 9.90
N PRO A 115 -7.67 12.68 10.64
CA PRO A 115 -8.48 13.20 11.74
C PRO A 115 -9.65 14.08 11.28
N GLU A 116 -9.58 14.62 10.05
CA GLU A 116 -10.59 15.52 9.51
C GLU A 116 -11.49 14.80 8.52
N TRP A 117 -12.80 15.10 8.60
CA TRP A 117 -13.77 14.54 7.68
C TRP A 117 -13.77 15.29 6.36
N VAL A 118 -13.19 14.68 5.33
CA VAL A 118 -13.17 15.21 3.95
C VAL A 118 -13.92 14.23 3.05
N TRP A 119 -15.05 14.67 2.48
CA TRP A 119 -15.89 13.82 1.63
C TRP A 119 -15.16 13.21 0.44
N GLN A 120 -14.26 13.94 -0.20
CA GLN A 120 -13.47 13.44 -1.31
C GLN A 120 -12.59 12.27 -0.85
N ASN A 121 -11.87 12.43 0.25
CA ASN A 121 -11.02 11.39 0.82
C ASN A 121 -11.84 10.14 1.20
N PHE A 122 -13.03 10.36 1.75
CA PHE A 122 -13.94 9.26 2.10
C PHE A 122 -14.30 8.43 0.88
N TRP A 123 -14.75 9.06 -0.21
CA TRP A 123 -15.15 8.34 -1.43
C TRP A 123 -13.95 7.69 -2.13
N GLU A 124 -12.80 8.35 -2.17
CA GLU A 124 -11.57 7.78 -2.71
C GLU A 124 -11.13 6.53 -1.94
N LYS A 125 -11.15 6.58 -0.59
CA LYS A 125 -10.79 5.42 0.24
C LYS A 125 -11.82 4.30 0.13
N THR A 126 -13.11 4.62 0.04
CA THR A 126 -14.18 3.65 -0.17
C THR A 126 -14.01 2.94 -1.51
N ALA A 127 -13.76 3.68 -2.59
CA ALA A 127 -13.49 3.11 -3.90
C ALA A 127 -12.22 2.24 -3.89
N TRP A 128 -11.17 2.70 -3.21
CA TRP A 128 -9.92 1.95 -3.05
C TRP A 128 -10.15 0.62 -2.34
N ILE A 129 -10.83 0.63 -1.19
CA ILE A 129 -11.15 -0.60 -0.43
C ILE A 129 -11.99 -1.55 -1.28
N SER A 130 -12.99 -1.04 -2.01
CA SER A 130 -13.83 -1.84 -2.90
C SER A 130 -13.01 -2.53 -3.99
N LEU A 131 -12.05 -1.84 -4.60
CA LEU A 131 -11.16 -2.41 -5.61
C LEU A 131 -10.23 -3.46 -5.03
N VAL A 132 -9.67 -3.24 -3.83
CA VAL A 132 -8.85 -4.23 -3.12
C VAL A 132 -9.65 -5.49 -2.83
N LEU A 133 -10.88 -5.35 -2.31
CA LEU A 133 -11.75 -6.48 -2.04
C LEU A 133 -12.12 -7.25 -3.32
N ALA A 134 -12.42 -6.53 -4.42
CA ALA A 134 -12.69 -7.17 -5.71
C ALA A 134 -11.48 -7.93 -6.22
N PHE A 135 -10.27 -7.35 -6.11
CA PHE A 135 -9.02 -8.02 -6.48
C PHE A 135 -8.79 -9.29 -5.64
N MET A 136 -8.93 -9.17 -4.32
CA MET A 136 -8.74 -10.32 -3.41
C MET A 136 -9.73 -11.45 -3.70
N ASN A 137 -11.01 -11.11 -3.97
CA ASN A 137 -12.03 -12.10 -4.31
C ASN A 137 -11.82 -12.74 -5.69
N LEU A 138 -11.05 -12.13 -6.58
CA LEU A 138 -10.69 -12.71 -7.86
C LEU A 138 -9.55 -13.74 -7.75
N LEU A 139 -8.78 -13.72 -6.65
CA LEU A 139 -7.69 -14.66 -6.46
C LEU A 139 -8.20 -16.09 -6.28
N PRO A 140 -7.52 -17.12 -6.84
CA PRO A 140 -7.91 -18.51 -6.74
C PRO A 140 -7.60 -19.10 -5.35
N ILE A 141 -8.08 -18.43 -4.30
CA ILE A 141 -7.87 -18.86 -2.92
C ILE A 141 -9.16 -19.52 -2.43
N PRO A 142 -9.13 -20.80 -2.02
CA PRO A 142 -10.26 -21.44 -1.37
C PRO A 142 -10.70 -20.60 -0.15
N ALA A 143 -11.99 -20.51 0.12
CA ALA A 143 -12.64 -19.62 1.08
C ALA A 143 -12.91 -18.18 0.59
N LEU A 144 -12.42 -17.79 -0.58
CA LEU A 144 -12.84 -16.60 -1.32
C LEU A 144 -13.69 -16.98 -2.54
N ASP A 145 -14.39 -16.01 -3.12
CA ASP A 145 -15.26 -16.25 -4.29
C ASP A 145 -14.49 -16.83 -5.48
N GLY A 146 -13.25 -16.39 -5.70
CA GLY A 146 -12.36 -16.91 -6.73
C GLY A 146 -12.05 -18.40 -6.58
N GLY A 147 -11.99 -18.91 -5.36
CA GLY A 147 -11.86 -20.36 -5.09
C GLY A 147 -13.08 -21.15 -5.57
N HIS A 148 -14.29 -20.63 -5.33
CA HIS A 148 -15.53 -21.25 -5.84
C HIS A 148 -15.57 -21.23 -7.37
N VAL A 149 -15.17 -20.13 -8.00
CA VAL A 149 -15.06 -20.03 -9.46
C VAL A 149 -14.11 -21.08 -10.02
N MET A 150 -12.99 -21.37 -9.35
CA MET A 150 -12.07 -22.42 -9.76
C MET A 150 -12.71 -23.81 -9.75
N PHE A 151 -13.52 -24.13 -8.73
CA PHE A 151 -14.25 -25.40 -8.68
C PHE A 151 -15.32 -25.49 -9.77
N LEU A 152 -16.04 -24.39 -10.05
CA LEU A 152 -17.00 -24.34 -11.15
C LEU A 152 -16.32 -24.50 -12.52
N LEU A 153 -15.17 -23.87 -12.74
CA LEU A 153 -14.38 -24.04 -13.95
C LEU A 153 -13.90 -25.49 -14.11
N TYR A 154 -13.46 -26.14 -13.02
CA TYR A 154 -13.10 -27.55 -13.03
C TYR A 154 -14.30 -28.42 -13.46
N GLU A 155 -15.49 -28.20 -12.89
CA GLU A 155 -16.71 -28.92 -13.24
C GLU A 155 -17.09 -28.70 -14.72
N MET A 156 -17.00 -27.48 -15.21
CA MET A 156 -17.28 -27.14 -16.60
C MET A 156 -16.35 -27.83 -17.59
N ILE A 157 -15.04 -27.86 -17.28
CA ILE A 157 -14.02 -28.46 -18.18
C ILE A 157 -14.08 -29.96 -18.13
N THR A 158 -14.16 -30.54 -16.93
CA THR A 158 -14.10 -32.01 -16.74
C THR A 158 -15.47 -32.69 -16.89
N ARG A 159 -16.58 -31.91 -16.86
CA ARG A 159 -17.95 -32.37 -16.78
C ARG A 159 -18.20 -33.32 -15.61
N ARG A 160 -17.39 -33.22 -14.55
CA ARG A 160 -17.49 -34.05 -13.33
C ARG A 160 -17.52 -33.12 -12.12
N LYS A 161 -18.43 -33.39 -11.18
CA LYS A 161 -18.46 -32.66 -9.91
C LYS A 161 -17.17 -32.90 -9.13
N PRO A 162 -16.56 -31.87 -8.56
CA PRO A 162 -15.44 -32.03 -7.63
C PRO A 162 -15.88 -32.89 -6.43
N ASN A 163 -14.94 -33.58 -5.82
CA ASN A 163 -15.21 -34.32 -4.60
C ASN A 163 -15.56 -33.33 -3.46
N GLU A 164 -16.74 -33.53 -2.85
CA GLU A 164 -17.25 -32.63 -1.78
C GLU A 164 -16.26 -32.51 -0.61
N LYS A 165 -15.64 -33.63 -0.18
CA LYS A 165 -14.63 -33.63 0.88
C LYS A 165 -13.39 -32.83 0.50
N LEU A 166 -12.97 -32.89 -0.78
CA LEU A 166 -11.83 -32.12 -1.25
C LEU A 166 -12.14 -30.63 -1.22
N MET A 167 -13.35 -30.22 -1.61
CA MET A 167 -13.81 -28.83 -1.55
C MET A 167 -13.86 -28.31 -0.10
N GLU A 168 -14.41 -29.16 0.81
CA GLU A 168 -14.47 -28.83 2.24
C GLU A 168 -13.08 -28.62 2.85
N TYR A 169 -12.15 -29.57 2.63
CA TYR A 169 -10.78 -29.44 3.12
C TYR A 169 -10.05 -28.22 2.52
N ALA A 170 -10.23 -27.98 1.23
CA ALA A 170 -9.64 -26.81 0.58
C ALA A 170 -10.19 -25.50 1.20
N GLN A 171 -11.50 -25.44 1.47
CA GLN A 171 -12.14 -24.28 2.08
C GLN A 171 -11.65 -24.05 3.52
N ILE A 172 -11.53 -25.12 4.34
CA ILE A 172 -10.98 -25.04 5.70
C ILE A 172 -9.52 -24.56 5.64
N ALA A 173 -8.69 -25.11 4.75
CA ALA A 173 -7.31 -24.71 4.58
C ALA A 173 -7.19 -23.23 4.16
N GLY A 174 -8.03 -22.78 3.23
CA GLY A 174 -8.10 -21.37 2.81
C GLY A 174 -8.53 -20.45 3.95
N MET A 175 -9.50 -20.86 4.75
CA MET A 175 -9.93 -20.10 5.93
C MET A 175 -8.81 -19.97 6.98
N ILE A 176 -8.11 -21.05 7.28
CA ILE A 176 -6.96 -21.05 8.20
C ILE A 176 -5.87 -20.11 7.67
N LEU A 177 -5.56 -20.18 6.37
CA LEU A 177 -4.59 -19.30 5.73
C LEU A 177 -4.99 -17.82 5.86
N LEU A 178 -6.25 -17.49 5.58
CA LEU A 178 -6.75 -16.11 5.70
C LEU A 178 -6.72 -15.62 7.15
N LEU A 179 -7.12 -16.44 8.11
CA LEU A 179 -7.06 -16.07 9.53
C LEU A 179 -5.61 -15.86 10.00
N THR A 180 -4.70 -16.73 9.59
CA THR A 180 -3.28 -16.59 9.90
C THR A 180 -2.71 -15.30 9.31
N PHE A 181 -3.05 -15.01 8.06
CA PHE A 181 -2.66 -13.78 7.39
C PHE A 181 -3.25 -12.54 8.09
N MET A 182 -4.51 -12.58 8.46
CA MET A 182 -5.18 -11.51 9.20
C MET A 182 -4.52 -11.25 10.56
N LEU A 183 -4.20 -12.31 11.30
CA LEU A 183 -3.47 -12.20 12.57
C LEU A 183 -2.09 -11.59 12.34
N TYR A 184 -1.35 -12.08 11.34
CA TYR A 184 -0.03 -11.55 11.01
C TYR A 184 -0.09 -10.06 10.63
N ALA A 185 -1.04 -9.63 9.80
CA ALA A 185 -1.20 -8.24 9.40
C ALA A 185 -1.57 -7.33 10.58
N ASN A 186 -2.34 -7.83 11.56
CA ASN A 186 -2.75 -7.04 12.73
C ASN A 186 -1.72 -7.04 13.87
N THR A 187 -0.58 -7.72 13.73
CA THR A 187 0.53 -7.61 14.68
C THR A 187 1.48 -6.45 14.36
N ASP A 188 1.12 -5.56 13.46
CA ASP A 188 1.91 -4.38 13.11
C ASP A 188 2.21 -3.49 14.34
N TRP A 189 1.29 -3.38 15.30
CA TRP A 189 1.49 -2.67 16.57
C TRP A 189 2.55 -3.28 17.49
N LEU A 190 2.92 -4.55 17.27
CA LEU A 190 4.00 -5.23 18.01
C LEU A 190 5.38 -5.08 17.32
N ARG A 191 5.40 -4.54 16.10
CA ARG A 191 6.63 -4.44 15.28
C ARG A 191 7.27 -3.06 15.32
N PHE A 192 6.58 -2.07 15.92
CA PHE A 192 7.05 -0.69 16.05
C PHE A 192 7.19 -0.29 17.50
#